data_406ad65b3ae66751b4e8506d45f66650
#
_entry.id   406ad65b3ae66751b4e8506d45f66650
#
_cell.length_a   1.000
_cell.length_b   1.000
_cell.length_c   1.000
_cell.angle_alpha   90.00
_cell.angle_beta   90.00
_cell.angle_gamma   90.00
#
_symmetry.space_group_name_H-M   'P 1'
#
loop_
_entity.id
_entity.type
_entity.pdbx_description
1 polymer ?
#
loop_
_entity_poly.entity_id
_entity_poly.type
_entity_poly.pdbx_seq_one_letter_code
_entity_poly.pdbx_strand_id
1 'polypeptide(L)'
;MSFGTALAGWLPTMTLMNTWFEKKKTFAMAFSITGTHVAGWVAPFLAYSLLTYGIRNTALVIAVITLMFSPLSYLIVRDRKITNVPKASEEKNQKRRFRLKFNLNPEIKYQLKRRPFWIIAFTHMCSTTSIVTLTVHLPAYITDLGFTTIQSGYIVSIFSTVAIFSQYIAGYTGDKFGKKFVLLIFLLFQTLSLIILSLSDSWSYLILFSIFWGIGYGGRTPLMTAIRGDYFDRSAFATLFGLSGMVMNVGTTSGPIIAGWIFDSYGSYTMALWGLTVIAFCGCLLLLTLPPVSKRIES
;
A
#
# COMPACT_ATOMS: atom_id res chain seq x y z
N MET A 1 -15.51 -0.54 -10.41
CA MET A 1 -14.34 0.09 -9.73
C MET A 1 -13.07 -0.73 -9.85
N SER A 2 -13.04 -2.01 -9.49
CA SER A 2 -11.81 -2.84 -9.44
C SER A 2 -11.03 -2.92 -10.76
N PHE A 3 -11.69 -2.95 -11.91
CA PHE A 3 -11.02 -3.00 -13.21
C PHE A 3 -10.25 -1.71 -13.53
N GLY A 4 -10.85 -0.55 -13.26
CA GLY A 4 -10.18 0.74 -13.46
C GLY A 4 -8.97 0.93 -12.53
N THR A 5 -9.06 0.52 -11.25
CA THR A 5 -7.93 0.57 -10.31
C THR A 5 -6.82 -0.41 -10.67
N ALA A 6 -7.14 -1.54 -11.32
CA ALA A 6 -6.13 -2.47 -11.81
C ALA A 6 -5.34 -1.90 -13.00
N LEU A 7 -6.00 -1.18 -13.91
CA LEU A 7 -5.38 -0.60 -15.11
C LEU A 7 -4.59 0.68 -14.85
N ALA A 8 -5.08 1.57 -13.98
CA ALA A 8 -4.48 2.89 -13.74
C ALA A 8 -3.97 3.09 -12.30
N GLY A 9 -4.02 2.05 -11.47
CA GLY A 9 -3.74 2.14 -10.05
C GLY A 9 -2.27 1.95 -9.67
N TRP A 10 -2.09 1.32 -8.53
CA TRP A 10 -0.81 1.19 -7.85
C TRP A 10 0.29 0.48 -8.66
N LEU A 11 -0.02 -0.65 -9.31
CA LEU A 11 0.98 -1.46 -10.01
C LEU A 11 1.60 -0.74 -11.22
N PRO A 12 0.82 -0.16 -12.15
CA PRO A 12 1.39 0.62 -13.25
C PRO A 12 2.24 1.79 -12.78
N THR A 13 1.77 2.55 -11.80
CA THR A 13 2.50 3.71 -11.26
C THR A 13 3.85 3.31 -10.65
N MET A 14 3.88 2.25 -9.83
CA MET A 14 5.12 1.78 -9.20
C MET A 14 6.10 1.17 -10.22
N THR A 15 5.57 0.49 -11.24
CA THR A 15 6.39 -0.03 -12.33
C THR A 15 7.01 1.11 -13.13
N LEU A 16 6.24 2.14 -13.44
CA LEU A 16 6.72 3.35 -14.12
C LEU A 16 7.85 4.01 -13.32
N MET A 17 7.65 4.26 -12.02
CA MET A 17 8.69 4.84 -11.15
C MET A 17 9.96 3.97 -11.10
N ASN A 18 9.81 2.65 -11.05
CA ASN A 18 10.96 1.73 -11.05
C ASN A 18 11.74 1.75 -12.37
N THR A 19 11.09 2.05 -13.51
CA THR A 19 11.74 2.13 -14.82
C THR A 19 12.41 3.48 -15.09
N TRP A 20 11.81 4.57 -14.61
CA TRP A 20 12.32 5.94 -14.84
C TRP A 20 13.49 6.31 -13.92
N PHE A 21 13.45 5.91 -12.67
CA PHE A 21 14.43 6.29 -11.66
C PHE A 21 15.42 5.15 -11.36
N GLU A 22 16.73 5.43 -11.48
CA GLU A 22 17.81 4.50 -11.14
C GLU A 22 18.38 4.81 -9.76
N LYS A 23 18.63 6.08 -9.48
CA LYS A 23 19.05 6.60 -8.18
C LYS A 23 17.83 7.18 -7.44
N LYS A 24 17.84 7.10 -6.09
CA LYS A 24 16.77 7.64 -5.22
C LYS A 24 15.36 7.08 -5.55
N LYS A 25 15.28 5.78 -5.90
CA LYS A 25 14.01 5.11 -6.26
C LYS A 25 12.96 5.24 -5.18
N THR A 26 13.34 5.05 -3.92
CA THR A 26 12.41 5.09 -2.79
C THR A 26 11.81 6.48 -2.63
N PHE A 27 12.62 7.53 -2.82
CA PHE A 27 12.14 8.91 -2.78
C PHE A 27 11.17 9.21 -3.93
N ALA A 28 11.47 8.75 -5.16
CA ALA A 28 10.56 8.93 -6.31
C ALA A 28 9.23 8.20 -6.10
N MET A 29 9.26 6.99 -5.53
CA MET A 29 8.06 6.25 -5.17
C MET A 29 7.27 6.97 -4.06
N ALA A 30 7.94 7.56 -3.06
CA ALA A 30 7.31 8.38 -2.03
C ALA A 30 6.58 9.59 -2.66
N PHE A 31 7.21 10.29 -3.57
CA PHE A 31 6.58 11.42 -4.25
C PHE A 31 5.31 11.02 -5.02
N SER A 32 5.36 9.90 -5.75
CA SER A 32 4.22 9.42 -6.54
C SER A 32 2.99 9.02 -5.69
N ILE A 33 3.21 8.66 -4.42
CA ILE A 33 2.15 8.24 -3.49
C ILE A 33 1.50 9.44 -2.76
N THR A 34 2.10 10.62 -2.81
CA THR A 34 1.63 11.81 -2.08
C THR A 34 0.16 12.10 -2.34
N GLY A 35 -0.31 11.92 -3.57
CA GLY A 35 -1.71 12.11 -3.93
C GLY A 35 -2.69 11.25 -3.12
N THR A 36 -2.29 10.02 -2.76
CA THR A 36 -3.11 9.12 -1.94
C THR A 36 -3.32 9.68 -0.53
N HIS A 37 -2.29 10.30 0.05
CA HIS A 37 -2.40 10.89 1.38
C HIS A 37 -3.08 12.26 1.35
N VAL A 38 -2.89 13.07 0.31
CA VAL A 38 -3.63 14.33 0.11
C VAL A 38 -5.13 14.07 0.03
N ALA A 39 -5.55 12.94 -0.56
CA ALA A 39 -6.96 12.55 -0.57
C ALA A 39 -7.54 12.38 0.85
N GLY A 40 -6.73 12.04 1.85
CA GLY A 40 -7.16 11.97 3.25
C GLY A 40 -7.62 13.32 3.84
N TRP A 41 -7.14 14.44 3.30
CA TRP A 41 -7.62 15.77 3.74
C TRP A 41 -9.07 16.05 3.33
N VAL A 42 -9.54 15.33 2.33
CA VAL A 42 -10.93 15.46 1.85
C VAL A 42 -11.91 14.66 2.74
N ALA A 43 -11.41 13.77 3.61
CA ALA A 43 -12.25 12.88 4.41
C ALA A 43 -13.33 13.60 5.27
N PRO A 44 -13.03 14.69 6.00
CA PRO A 44 -14.07 15.40 6.76
C PRO A 44 -15.15 16.03 5.85
N PHE A 45 -14.73 16.54 4.69
CA PHE A 45 -15.64 17.12 3.69
C PHE A 45 -16.54 16.05 3.06
N LEU A 46 -15.98 14.86 2.81
CA LEU A 46 -16.75 13.71 2.34
C LEU A 46 -17.75 13.25 3.39
N ALA A 47 -17.35 13.18 4.66
CA ALA A 47 -18.24 12.86 5.76
C ALA A 47 -19.39 13.85 5.85
N TYR A 48 -19.12 15.16 5.80
CA TYR A 48 -20.13 16.21 5.77
C TYR A 48 -21.05 16.08 4.55
N SER A 49 -20.50 15.89 3.36
CA SER A 49 -21.27 15.73 2.12
C SER A 49 -22.20 14.52 2.17
N LEU A 50 -21.72 13.39 2.70
CA LEU A 50 -22.53 12.18 2.86
C LEU A 50 -23.71 12.39 3.81
N LEU A 51 -23.51 13.11 4.91
CA LEU A 51 -24.56 13.39 5.89
C LEU A 51 -25.59 14.39 5.35
N THR A 52 -25.15 15.39 4.55
CA THR A 52 -26.01 16.48 4.09
C THR A 52 -26.72 16.17 2.77
N TYR A 53 -25.99 15.61 1.80
CA TYR A 53 -26.48 15.42 0.43
C TYR A 53 -26.73 13.95 0.05
N GLY A 54 -26.35 13.03 0.96
CA GLY A 54 -26.50 11.59 0.74
C GLY A 54 -25.46 10.99 -0.21
N ILE A 55 -25.41 9.67 -0.22
CA ILE A 55 -24.38 8.90 -0.95
C ILE A 55 -24.42 9.11 -2.47
N ARG A 56 -25.61 9.24 -3.06
CA ARG A 56 -25.79 9.37 -4.52
C ARG A 56 -25.18 10.66 -5.05
N ASN A 57 -25.49 11.79 -4.42
CA ASN A 57 -25.01 13.10 -4.87
C ASN A 57 -23.51 13.24 -4.61
N THR A 58 -23.02 12.78 -3.48
CA THR A 58 -21.59 12.75 -3.16
C THR A 58 -20.81 11.90 -4.18
N ALA A 59 -21.31 10.72 -4.54
CA ALA A 59 -20.69 9.85 -5.55
C ALA A 59 -20.68 10.49 -6.95
N LEU A 60 -21.74 11.20 -7.33
CA LEU A 60 -21.80 11.92 -8.63
C LEU A 60 -20.76 13.03 -8.69
N VAL A 61 -20.59 13.83 -7.62
CA VAL A 61 -19.56 14.88 -7.57
C VAL A 61 -18.17 14.29 -7.72
N ILE A 62 -17.86 13.21 -7.01
CA ILE A 62 -16.57 12.53 -7.12
C ILE A 62 -16.34 12.00 -8.54
N ALA A 63 -17.36 11.41 -9.15
CA ALA A 63 -17.27 10.90 -10.52
C ALA A 63 -16.98 12.02 -11.53
N VAL A 64 -17.65 13.17 -11.42
CA VAL A 64 -17.40 14.34 -12.28
C VAL A 64 -15.98 14.84 -12.11
N ILE A 65 -15.51 15.02 -10.88
CA ILE A 65 -14.13 15.47 -10.59
C ILE A 65 -13.13 14.49 -11.22
N THR A 66 -13.32 13.18 -11.04
CA THR A 66 -12.42 12.15 -11.59
C THR A 66 -12.38 12.20 -13.12
N LEU A 67 -13.53 12.38 -13.77
CA LEU A 67 -13.62 12.51 -15.23
C LEU A 67 -12.91 13.77 -15.74
N MET A 68 -12.98 14.89 -15.02
CA MET A 68 -12.29 16.14 -15.39
C MET A 68 -10.76 15.99 -15.34
N PHE A 69 -10.22 15.21 -14.39
CA PHE A 69 -8.78 14.98 -14.28
C PHE A 69 -8.24 13.87 -15.18
N SER A 70 -9.12 13.02 -15.74
CA SER A 70 -8.70 11.89 -16.59
C SER A 70 -7.90 12.30 -17.83
N PRO A 71 -8.28 13.35 -18.62
CA PRO A 71 -7.50 13.77 -19.80
C PRO A 71 -6.11 14.28 -19.42
N LEU A 72 -5.97 14.93 -18.27
CA LEU A 72 -4.69 15.46 -17.80
C LEU A 72 -3.68 14.34 -17.53
N SER A 73 -4.13 13.22 -16.93
CA SER A 73 -3.26 12.07 -16.72
C SER A 73 -2.79 11.43 -18.04
N TYR A 74 -3.64 11.37 -19.05
CA TYR A 74 -3.27 10.88 -20.38
C TYR A 74 -2.20 11.74 -21.07
N LEU A 75 -2.25 13.07 -20.89
CA LEU A 75 -1.28 14.02 -21.48
C LEU A 75 0.08 13.99 -20.78
N ILE A 76 0.11 13.73 -19.46
CA ILE A 76 1.32 13.80 -18.64
C ILE A 76 2.08 12.47 -18.62
N VAL A 77 1.37 11.34 -18.51
CA VAL A 77 1.99 10.02 -18.35
C VAL A 77 2.60 9.56 -19.67
N ARG A 78 3.92 9.35 -19.69
CA ARG A 78 4.65 8.86 -20.87
C ARG A 78 5.53 7.67 -20.48
N ASP A 79 5.55 6.63 -21.32
CA ASP A 79 6.46 5.51 -21.15
C ASP A 79 7.91 5.91 -21.53
N ARG A 80 8.87 5.46 -20.72
CA ARG A 80 10.28 5.55 -21.09
C ARG A 80 10.57 4.53 -22.19
N LYS A 81 10.92 4.97 -23.39
CA LYS A 81 11.42 4.08 -24.45
C LYS A 81 12.72 3.45 -23.96
N ILE A 82 12.69 2.16 -23.68
CA ILE A 82 13.89 1.40 -23.34
C ILE A 82 14.61 1.13 -24.67
N THR A 83 15.64 1.93 -24.97
CA THR A 83 16.38 1.90 -26.25
C THR A 83 17.22 0.64 -26.45
N ASN A 84 17.31 -0.28 -25.49
CA ASN A 84 18.18 -1.44 -25.53
C ASN A 84 17.43 -2.79 -25.45
N VAL A 85 16.19 -2.88 -25.96
CA VAL A 85 15.59 -4.19 -26.21
C VAL A 85 16.06 -4.65 -27.59
N PRO A 86 16.75 -5.82 -27.73
CA PRO A 86 17.12 -6.35 -29.03
C PRO A 86 15.88 -6.50 -29.89
N LYS A 87 15.86 -5.88 -31.08
CA LYS A 87 14.75 -5.91 -32.04
C LYS A 87 14.22 -7.29 -32.43
N ALA A 88 15.01 -8.34 -32.16
CA ALA A 88 14.65 -9.74 -32.44
C ALA A 88 13.48 -10.28 -31.60
N SER A 89 13.07 -9.57 -30.53
CA SER A 89 11.93 -9.98 -29.69
C SER A 89 10.59 -9.34 -30.08
N GLU A 90 10.59 -8.26 -30.88
CA GLU A 90 9.34 -7.59 -31.29
C GLU A 90 8.62 -8.31 -32.42
N GLU A 91 9.33 -8.87 -33.40
CA GLU A 91 8.69 -9.55 -34.55
C GLU A 91 8.05 -10.90 -34.19
N LYS A 92 8.53 -11.60 -33.16
CA LYS A 92 7.93 -12.86 -32.68
C LYS A 92 6.66 -12.68 -31.84
N ASN A 93 6.40 -11.49 -31.34
CA ASN A 93 5.25 -11.25 -30.44
C ASN A 93 3.96 -10.84 -31.16
N GLN A 94 4.02 -10.37 -32.39
CA GLN A 94 2.83 -9.92 -33.14
C GLN A 94 1.93 -11.07 -33.70
N LYS A 95 2.40 -12.32 -33.68
CA LYS A 95 1.62 -13.50 -34.16
C LYS A 95 1.25 -14.50 -33.07
N ARG A 96 1.52 -14.22 -31.81
CA ARG A 96 1.03 -15.07 -30.72
C ARG A 96 -0.42 -14.74 -30.40
N ARG A 97 -1.36 -15.42 -31.09
CA ARG A 97 -2.76 -15.60 -30.63
C ARG A 97 -2.76 -15.82 -29.12
N PHE A 98 -3.67 -15.15 -28.44
CA PHE A 98 -4.02 -15.22 -27.04
C PHE A 98 -4.26 -16.67 -26.55
N ARG A 99 -3.23 -17.50 -26.55
CA ARG A 99 -3.19 -18.75 -25.80
C ARG A 99 -2.56 -18.42 -24.47
N LEU A 100 -3.38 -18.35 -23.42
CA LEU A 100 -2.98 -18.36 -22.01
C LEU A 100 -2.18 -19.66 -21.70
N LYS A 101 -1.05 -19.86 -22.33
CA LYS A 101 -0.01 -20.73 -21.78
C LYS A 101 0.76 -19.89 -20.77
N PHE A 102 0.45 -20.07 -19.51
CA PHE A 102 1.18 -19.56 -18.35
C PHE A 102 2.60 -20.19 -18.32
N ASN A 103 3.38 -19.99 -19.35
CA ASN A 103 4.79 -20.31 -19.34
C ASN A 103 5.52 -19.14 -18.69
N LEU A 104 5.56 -19.17 -17.35
CA LEU A 104 6.37 -18.24 -16.57
C LEU A 104 7.82 -18.36 -17.06
N ASN A 105 8.45 -17.22 -17.36
CA ASN A 105 9.87 -17.14 -17.67
C ASN A 105 10.67 -17.93 -16.61
N PRO A 106 11.72 -18.69 -16.98
CA PRO A 106 12.58 -19.44 -16.05
C PRO A 106 13.05 -18.59 -14.86
N GLU A 107 13.38 -17.33 -15.08
CA GLU A 107 13.76 -16.38 -14.02
C GLU A 107 12.64 -16.18 -13.00
N ILE A 108 11.40 -16.01 -13.44
CA ILE A 108 10.24 -15.85 -12.53
C ILE A 108 10.04 -17.12 -11.71
N LYS A 109 10.13 -18.31 -12.35
CA LYS A 109 10.03 -19.60 -11.64
C LYS A 109 11.13 -19.76 -10.59
N TYR A 110 12.34 -19.31 -10.90
CA TYR A 110 13.46 -19.32 -9.96
C TYR A 110 13.19 -18.41 -8.76
N GLN A 111 12.76 -17.17 -8.99
CA GLN A 111 12.47 -16.21 -7.93
C GLN A 111 11.31 -16.65 -7.02
N LEU A 112 10.28 -17.30 -7.56
CA LEU A 112 9.17 -17.86 -6.78
C LEU A 112 9.58 -18.97 -5.82
N LYS A 113 10.67 -19.69 -6.10
CA LYS A 113 11.22 -20.72 -5.20
C LYS A 113 12.07 -20.13 -4.08
N ARG A 114 12.49 -18.88 -4.18
CA ARG A 114 13.38 -18.24 -3.22
C ARG A 114 12.61 -17.69 -2.01
N ARG A 115 13.19 -17.86 -0.83
CA ARG A 115 12.65 -17.35 0.43
C ARG A 115 12.35 -15.82 0.42
N PRO A 116 13.19 -14.93 -0.17
CA PRO A 116 12.92 -13.50 -0.18
C PRO A 116 11.57 -13.14 -0.79
N PHE A 117 11.12 -13.82 -1.84
CA PHE A 117 9.82 -13.55 -2.45
C PHE A 117 8.67 -13.72 -1.43
N TRP A 118 8.64 -14.85 -0.76
CA TRP A 118 7.58 -15.19 0.20
C TRP A 118 7.63 -14.32 1.45
N ILE A 119 8.84 -14.05 1.98
CA ILE A 119 9.01 -13.17 3.14
C ILE A 119 8.45 -11.78 2.83
N ILE A 120 8.85 -11.17 1.69
CA ILE A 120 8.36 -9.84 1.30
C ILE A 120 6.85 -9.87 1.02
N ALA A 121 6.33 -10.90 0.36
CA ALA A 121 4.91 -11.03 0.05
C ALA A 121 4.06 -11.15 1.33
N PHE A 122 4.42 -12.01 2.27
CA PHE A 122 3.69 -12.18 3.52
C PHE A 122 3.84 -10.98 4.47
N THR A 123 5.03 -10.38 4.56
CA THR A 123 5.21 -9.13 5.32
C THR A 123 4.28 -8.03 4.79
N HIS A 124 4.18 -7.92 3.45
CA HIS A 124 3.27 -6.97 2.82
C HIS A 124 1.81 -7.30 3.09
N MET A 125 1.43 -8.57 3.01
CA MET A 125 0.08 -9.04 3.35
C MET A 125 -0.27 -8.64 4.78
N CYS A 126 0.54 -9.02 5.76
CA CYS A 126 0.30 -8.72 7.19
C CYS A 126 0.08 -7.22 7.42
N SER A 127 0.97 -6.38 6.88
CA SER A 127 0.87 -4.94 7.06
C SER A 127 -0.34 -4.33 6.32
N THR A 128 -0.64 -4.79 5.10
CA THR A 128 -1.73 -4.21 4.29
C THR A 128 -3.10 -4.68 4.77
N THR A 129 -3.20 -5.88 5.35
CA THR A 129 -4.41 -6.36 6.01
C THR A 129 -4.89 -5.36 7.06
N SER A 130 -3.99 -4.91 7.93
CA SER A 130 -4.33 -3.91 8.96
C SER A 130 -4.80 -2.58 8.32
N ILE A 131 -4.16 -2.14 7.24
CA ILE A 131 -4.53 -0.89 6.57
C ILE A 131 -5.93 -0.96 5.98
N VAL A 132 -6.21 -2.01 5.21
CA VAL A 132 -7.51 -2.12 4.54
C VAL A 132 -8.62 -2.34 5.56
N THR A 133 -8.37 -3.15 6.60
CA THR A 133 -9.36 -3.37 7.67
C THR A 133 -9.68 -2.06 8.40
N LEU A 134 -8.68 -1.26 8.77
CA LEU A 134 -8.92 0.04 9.39
C LEU A 134 -9.57 1.03 8.44
N THR A 135 -9.22 1.05 7.16
CA THR A 135 -9.88 1.93 6.20
C THR A 135 -11.39 1.69 6.14
N VAL A 136 -11.83 0.43 6.30
CA VAL A 136 -13.25 0.07 6.29
C VAL A 136 -13.91 0.34 7.63
N HIS A 137 -13.29 -0.06 8.74
CA HIS A 137 -13.94 -0.12 10.05
C HIS A 137 -13.59 1.04 11.00
N LEU A 138 -12.53 1.83 10.73
CA LEU A 138 -12.11 2.91 11.61
C LEU A 138 -13.21 3.97 11.84
N PRO A 139 -13.96 4.43 10.81
CA PRO A 139 -15.04 5.37 11.04
C PRO A 139 -16.14 4.81 11.96
N ALA A 140 -16.53 3.54 11.76
CA ALA A 140 -17.51 2.87 12.61
C ALA A 140 -16.99 2.73 14.05
N TYR A 141 -15.75 2.27 14.23
CA TYR A 141 -15.11 2.17 15.54
C TYR A 141 -15.09 3.50 16.30
N ILE A 142 -14.76 4.60 15.63
CA ILE A 142 -14.72 5.93 16.24
C ILE A 142 -16.14 6.39 16.63
N THR A 143 -17.16 6.06 15.82
CA THR A 143 -18.56 6.38 16.18
C THR A 143 -19.07 5.53 17.33
N ASP A 144 -18.65 4.27 17.46
CA ASP A 144 -18.98 3.42 18.60
C ASP A 144 -18.36 3.93 19.92
N LEU A 145 -17.22 4.63 19.85
CA LEU A 145 -16.65 5.35 21.00
C LEU A 145 -17.39 6.65 21.36
N GLY A 146 -18.50 6.98 20.67
CA GLY A 146 -19.34 8.15 20.92
C GLY A 146 -18.93 9.41 20.17
N PHE A 147 -17.96 9.34 19.25
CA PHE A 147 -17.56 10.48 18.43
C PHE A 147 -18.37 10.55 17.13
N THR A 148 -18.42 11.72 16.51
CA THR A 148 -19.17 11.93 15.26
C THR A 148 -18.42 11.39 14.04
N THR A 149 -19.16 11.09 12.96
CA THR A 149 -18.57 10.71 11.66
C THR A 149 -17.61 11.78 11.11
N ILE A 150 -17.89 13.07 11.37
CA ILE A 150 -17.00 14.17 10.96
C ILE A 150 -15.69 14.11 11.75
N GLN A 151 -15.75 13.82 13.03
CA GLN A 151 -14.55 13.64 13.87
C GLN A 151 -13.70 12.45 13.38
N SER A 152 -14.32 11.36 12.94
CA SER A 152 -13.56 10.27 12.29
C SER A 152 -12.81 10.74 11.04
N GLY A 153 -13.39 11.65 10.26
CA GLY A 153 -12.74 12.30 9.13
C GLY A 153 -11.51 13.13 9.55
N TYR A 154 -11.56 13.83 10.69
CA TYR A 154 -10.38 14.55 11.20
C TYR A 154 -9.24 13.60 11.59
N ILE A 155 -9.54 12.46 12.19
CA ILE A 155 -8.54 11.43 12.49
C ILE A 155 -7.85 10.96 11.20
N VAL A 156 -8.60 10.72 10.13
CA VAL A 156 -8.05 10.38 8.80
C VAL A 156 -7.16 11.49 8.26
N SER A 157 -7.58 12.75 8.39
CA SER A 157 -6.79 13.89 7.92
C SER A 157 -5.48 14.06 8.69
N ILE A 158 -5.48 13.86 10.01
CA ILE A 158 -4.30 13.94 10.87
C ILE A 158 -3.29 12.88 10.44
N PHE A 159 -3.67 11.59 10.40
CA PHE A 159 -2.72 10.55 10.02
C PHE A 159 -2.24 10.68 8.57
N SER A 160 -3.07 11.18 7.66
CA SER A 160 -2.67 11.42 6.27
C SER A 160 -1.64 12.53 6.16
N THR A 161 -1.78 13.60 6.96
CA THR A 161 -0.80 14.68 7.05
C THR A 161 0.55 14.16 7.54
N VAL A 162 0.55 13.41 8.65
CA VAL A 162 1.76 12.79 9.19
C VAL A 162 2.39 11.82 8.18
N ALA A 163 1.55 11.05 7.46
CA ALA A 163 2.02 10.10 6.46
C ALA A 163 2.76 10.77 5.30
N ILE A 164 2.35 11.98 4.87
CA ILE A 164 3.07 12.75 3.84
C ILE A 164 4.51 13.03 4.27
N PHE A 165 4.73 13.53 5.48
CA PHE A 165 6.08 13.79 5.97
C PHE A 165 6.87 12.49 6.16
N SER A 166 6.23 11.49 6.75
CA SER A 166 6.84 10.20 7.02
C SER A 166 7.33 9.49 5.76
N GLN A 167 6.58 9.53 4.67
CA GLN A 167 6.97 8.88 3.41
C GLN A 167 8.22 9.51 2.79
N TYR A 168 8.40 10.84 2.90
CA TYR A 168 9.61 11.50 2.41
C TYR A 168 10.83 11.18 3.28
N ILE A 169 10.64 11.16 4.61
CA ILE A 169 11.67 10.71 5.55
C ILE A 169 12.08 9.27 5.23
N ALA A 170 11.10 8.39 5.03
CA ALA A 170 11.33 6.99 4.69
C ALA A 170 12.04 6.83 3.34
N GLY A 171 11.66 7.64 2.34
CA GLY A 171 12.31 7.65 1.04
C GLY A 171 13.79 8.00 1.15
N TYR A 172 14.11 9.07 1.86
CA TYR A 172 15.49 9.51 2.07
C TYR A 172 16.29 8.52 2.93
N THR A 173 15.76 8.15 4.08
CA THR A 173 16.45 7.25 5.02
C THR A 173 16.60 5.83 4.48
N GLY A 174 15.60 5.33 3.75
CA GLY A 174 15.64 4.01 3.13
C GLY A 174 16.71 3.88 2.05
N ASP A 175 16.94 4.93 1.27
CA ASP A 175 18.02 4.96 0.27
C ASP A 175 19.41 5.13 0.92
N LYS A 176 19.51 5.72 2.13
CA LYS A 176 20.76 5.98 2.85
C LYS A 176 21.18 4.84 3.80
N PHE A 177 20.25 4.32 4.61
CA PHE A 177 20.54 3.39 5.71
C PHE A 177 20.13 1.93 5.40
N GLY A 178 19.57 1.69 4.23
CA GLY A 178 19.11 0.37 3.81
C GLY A 178 17.63 0.12 4.13
N LYS A 179 16.91 -0.31 3.08
CA LYS A 179 15.44 -0.41 3.09
C LYS A 179 14.87 -1.38 4.12
N LYS A 180 15.57 -2.51 4.38
CA LYS A 180 15.12 -3.53 5.35
C LYS A 180 15.01 -2.96 6.76
N PHE A 181 16.07 -2.31 7.24
CA PHE A 181 16.12 -1.78 8.61
C PHE A 181 15.12 -0.63 8.80
N VAL A 182 15.10 0.31 7.86
CA VAL A 182 14.18 1.45 7.91
C VAL A 182 12.72 1.00 7.82
N LEU A 183 12.42 0.01 6.96
CA LEU A 183 11.08 -0.57 6.85
C LEU A 183 10.64 -1.21 8.17
N LEU A 184 11.53 -1.92 8.86
CA LEU A 184 11.22 -2.54 10.16
C LEU A 184 10.77 -1.49 11.18
N ILE A 185 11.46 -0.34 11.24
CA ILE A 185 11.08 0.76 12.15
C ILE A 185 9.65 1.23 11.85
N PHE A 186 9.31 1.47 10.60
CA PHE A 186 7.96 1.92 10.24
C PHE A 186 6.88 0.87 10.48
N LEU A 187 7.18 -0.42 10.31
CA LEU A 187 6.25 -1.49 10.66
C LEU A 187 6.05 -1.60 12.17
N LEU A 188 7.07 -1.33 12.98
CA LEU A 188 6.93 -1.25 14.44
C LEU A 188 6.05 -0.07 14.86
N PHE A 189 6.19 1.10 14.23
CA PHE A 189 5.27 2.23 14.44
C PHE A 189 3.83 1.87 14.07
N GLN A 190 3.62 1.16 12.98
CA GLN A 190 2.29 0.67 12.57
C GLN A 190 1.72 -0.30 13.61
N THR A 191 2.53 -1.23 14.13
CA THR A 191 2.09 -2.19 15.16
C THR A 191 1.77 -1.47 16.48
N LEU A 192 2.62 -0.54 16.90
CA LEU A 192 2.42 0.24 18.13
C LEU A 192 1.14 1.09 18.05
N SER A 193 0.85 1.67 16.89
CA SER A 193 -0.38 2.43 16.70
C SER A 193 -1.64 1.57 16.86
N LEU A 194 -1.61 0.30 16.44
CA LEU A 194 -2.73 -0.63 16.65
C LEU A 194 -2.93 -0.94 18.13
N ILE A 195 -1.86 -1.05 18.92
CA ILE A 195 -1.94 -1.19 20.38
C ILE A 195 -2.60 0.05 20.98
N ILE A 196 -2.16 1.25 20.59
CA ILE A 196 -2.74 2.51 21.06
C ILE A 196 -4.22 2.59 20.72
N LEU A 197 -4.61 2.20 19.50
CA LEU A 197 -6.02 2.17 19.07
C LEU A 197 -6.84 1.16 19.87
N SER A 198 -6.30 -0.02 20.17
CA SER A 198 -6.97 -1.06 20.96
C SER A 198 -7.24 -0.64 22.40
N LEU A 199 -6.49 0.33 22.92
CA LEU A 199 -6.60 0.88 24.27
C LEU A 199 -7.29 2.25 24.28
N SER A 200 -7.77 2.73 23.12
CA SER A 200 -8.34 4.07 23.02
C SER A 200 -9.72 4.16 23.64
N ASP A 201 -9.88 5.10 24.55
CA ASP A 201 -11.14 5.47 25.22
C ASP A 201 -11.45 6.96 25.10
N SER A 202 -10.51 7.76 24.58
CA SER A 202 -10.61 9.21 24.53
C SER A 202 -10.05 9.79 23.24
N TRP A 203 -10.44 11.05 22.98
CA TRP A 203 -9.98 11.80 21.80
C TRP A 203 -8.44 11.91 21.74
N SER A 204 -7.78 12.06 22.88
CA SER A 204 -6.32 12.15 22.95
C SER A 204 -5.63 10.87 22.48
N TYR A 205 -6.17 9.70 22.83
CA TYR A 205 -5.65 8.41 22.33
C TYR A 205 -5.86 8.27 20.83
N LEU A 206 -6.98 8.74 20.27
CA LEU A 206 -7.22 8.72 18.82
C LEU A 206 -6.23 9.64 18.07
N ILE A 207 -5.90 10.81 18.62
CA ILE A 207 -4.85 11.67 18.07
C ILE A 207 -3.50 10.98 18.13
N LEU A 208 -3.14 10.39 19.26
CA LEU A 208 -1.90 9.65 19.43
C LEU A 208 -1.79 8.49 18.44
N PHE A 209 -2.85 7.69 18.31
CA PHE A 209 -2.98 6.67 17.27
C PHE A 209 -2.71 7.25 15.88
N SER A 210 -3.35 8.38 15.53
CA SER A 210 -3.22 9.00 14.21
C SER A 210 -1.77 9.39 13.89
N ILE A 211 -1.03 9.89 14.87
CA ILE A 211 0.37 10.26 14.70
C ILE A 211 1.21 9.00 14.42
N PHE A 212 1.11 7.99 15.29
CA PHE A 212 1.88 6.76 15.15
C PHE A 212 1.50 5.96 13.89
N TRP A 213 0.19 5.91 13.59
CA TRP A 213 -0.30 5.29 12.37
C TRP A 213 0.19 6.01 11.12
N GLY A 214 0.13 7.34 11.11
CA GLY A 214 0.64 8.17 10.01
C GLY A 214 2.13 7.95 9.77
N ILE A 215 2.94 7.86 10.83
CA ILE A 215 4.37 7.53 10.73
C ILE A 215 4.52 6.14 10.09
N GLY A 216 3.90 5.11 10.67
CA GLY A 216 4.03 3.74 10.20
C GLY A 216 3.52 3.54 8.78
N TYR A 217 2.29 4.00 8.50
CA TYR A 217 1.62 3.87 7.21
C TYR A 217 2.34 4.60 6.09
N GLY A 218 2.68 5.89 6.32
CA GLY A 218 3.37 6.71 5.32
C GLY A 218 4.75 6.16 4.99
N GLY A 219 5.56 5.88 6.02
CA GLY A 219 6.95 5.47 5.84
C GLY A 219 7.10 4.08 5.21
N ARG A 220 6.25 3.10 5.60
CA ARG A 220 6.36 1.75 5.06
C ARG A 220 6.02 1.67 3.57
N THR A 221 5.12 2.53 3.09
CA THR A 221 4.51 2.40 1.76
C THR A 221 5.53 2.46 0.60
N PRO A 222 6.39 3.47 0.49
CA PRO A 222 7.43 3.49 -0.55
C PRO A 222 8.50 2.42 -0.35
N LEU A 223 8.86 2.12 0.91
CA LEU A 223 9.89 1.14 1.24
C LEU A 223 9.46 -0.28 0.88
N MET A 224 8.20 -0.65 1.15
CA MET A 224 7.65 -1.96 0.83
C MET A 224 7.65 -2.24 -0.68
N THR A 225 7.53 -1.22 -1.50
CA THR A 225 7.66 -1.34 -2.95
C THR A 225 9.12 -1.36 -3.38
N ALA A 226 9.93 -0.44 -2.86
CA ALA A 226 11.33 -0.26 -3.27
C ALA A 226 12.21 -1.45 -2.87
N ILE A 227 11.94 -2.12 -1.73
CA ILE A 227 12.69 -3.30 -1.30
C ILE A 227 12.64 -4.44 -2.32
N ARG A 228 11.52 -4.59 -3.04
CA ARG A 228 11.40 -5.57 -4.12
C ARG A 228 12.39 -5.32 -5.25
N GLY A 229 12.66 -4.06 -5.56
CA GLY A 229 13.63 -3.67 -6.58
C GLY A 229 15.08 -4.00 -6.23
N ASP A 230 15.38 -4.31 -4.95
CA ASP A 230 16.70 -4.75 -4.50
C ASP A 230 16.88 -6.27 -4.65
N TYR A 231 15.79 -7.04 -4.59
CA TYR A 231 15.81 -8.51 -4.64
C TYR A 231 15.45 -9.08 -6.02
N PHE A 232 14.71 -8.35 -6.84
CA PHE A 232 14.20 -8.83 -8.12
C PHE A 232 14.72 -8.00 -9.28
N ASP A 233 14.94 -8.67 -10.41
CA ASP A 233 15.35 -8.01 -11.65
C ASP A 233 14.27 -7.10 -12.21
N ARG A 234 14.69 -6.02 -12.88
CA ARG A 234 13.77 -5.09 -13.51
C ARG A 234 12.82 -5.75 -14.50
N SER A 235 13.32 -6.75 -15.26
CA SER A 235 12.54 -7.50 -16.26
C SER A 235 11.44 -8.37 -15.62
N ALA A 236 11.67 -8.88 -14.41
CA ALA A 236 10.74 -9.72 -13.67
C ALA A 236 9.90 -8.92 -12.64
N PHE A 237 10.27 -7.66 -12.35
CA PHE A 237 9.71 -6.86 -11.28
C PHE A 237 8.18 -6.76 -11.34
N ALA A 238 7.61 -6.37 -12.49
CA ALA A 238 6.17 -6.18 -12.63
C ALA A 238 5.40 -7.50 -12.40
N THR A 239 5.89 -8.61 -12.93
CA THR A 239 5.25 -9.92 -12.77
C THR A 239 5.35 -10.41 -11.32
N LEU A 240 6.52 -10.31 -10.69
CA LEU A 240 6.71 -10.71 -9.28
C LEU A 240 5.95 -9.79 -8.33
N PHE A 241 5.86 -8.50 -8.64
CA PHE A 241 5.04 -7.56 -7.89
C PHE A 241 3.55 -7.94 -7.97
N GLY A 242 3.05 -8.25 -9.17
CA GLY A 242 1.67 -8.72 -9.37
C GLY A 242 1.39 -10.03 -8.64
N LEU A 243 2.27 -11.03 -8.74
CA LEU A 243 2.13 -12.31 -8.02
C LEU A 243 2.16 -12.13 -6.50
N SER A 244 3.03 -11.27 -5.97
CA SER A 244 3.02 -10.93 -4.54
C SER A 244 1.75 -10.16 -4.14
N GLY A 245 1.16 -9.42 -5.07
CA GLY A 245 -0.15 -8.77 -4.90
C GLY A 245 -1.29 -9.76 -4.71
N MET A 246 -1.24 -10.93 -5.36
CA MET A 246 -2.24 -12.00 -5.12
C MET A 246 -2.20 -12.50 -3.68
N VAL A 247 -0.99 -12.70 -3.12
CA VAL A 247 -0.83 -13.06 -1.70
C VAL A 247 -1.38 -11.96 -0.80
N MET A 248 -1.05 -10.71 -1.09
CA MET A 248 -1.56 -9.54 -0.36
C MET A 248 -3.10 -9.49 -0.38
N ASN A 249 -3.73 -9.78 -1.52
CA ASN A 249 -5.19 -9.73 -1.67
C ASN A 249 -5.93 -10.72 -0.75
N VAL A 250 -5.31 -11.83 -0.39
CA VAL A 250 -5.90 -12.74 0.61
C VAL A 250 -6.15 -12.00 1.92
N GLY A 251 -5.14 -11.30 2.44
CA GLY A 251 -5.26 -10.55 3.69
C GLY A 251 -6.19 -9.34 3.57
N THR A 252 -6.09 -8.58 2.47
CA THR A 252 -6.92 -7.38 2.27
C THR A 252 -8.40 -7.69 2.08
N THR A 253 -8.73 -8.89 1.60
CA THR A 253 -10.12 -9.35 1.47
C THR A 253 -10.62 -9.95 2.78
N SER A 254 -9.83 -10.84 3.41
CA SER A 254 -10.27 -11.54 4.62
C SER A 254 -10.28 -10.64 5.86
N GLY A 255 -9.37 -9.68 5.96
CA GLY A 255 -9.24 -8.81 7.14
C GLY A 255 -10.52 -8.07 7.51
N PRO A 256 -11.10 -7.26 6.60
CA PRO A 256 -12.35 -6.56 6.88
C PRO A 256 -13.52 -7.51 7.16
N ILE A 257 -13.61 -8.63 6.42
CA ILE A 257 -14.69 -9.62 6.63
C ILE A 257 -14.63 -10.21 8.02
N ILE A 258 -13.43 -10.63 8.47
CA ILE A 258 -13.21 -11.20 9.80
C ILE A 258 -13.49 -10.15 10.88
N ALA A 259 -13.04 -8.91 10.69
CA ALA A 259 -13.29 -7.83 11.65
C ALA A 259 -14.79 -7.51 11.79
N GLY A 260 -15.52 -7.49 10.67
CA GLY A 260 -16.98 -7.32 10.69
C GLY A 260 -17.67 -8.49 11.40
N TRP A 261 -17.29 -9.73 11.08
CA TRP A 261 -17.84 -10.92 11.75
C TRP A 261 -17.58 -10.93 13.27
N ILE A 262 -16.38 -10.51 13.71
CA ILE A 262 -16.06 -10.37 15.13
C ILE A 262 -16.98 -9.31 15.77
N PHE A 263 -17.17 -8.17 15.12
CA PHE A 263 -18.06 -7.13 15.62
C PHE A 263 -19.51 -7.63 15.73
N ASP A 264 -20.03 -8.29 14.69
CA ASP A 264 -21.41 -8.85 14.69
C ASP A 264 -21.61 -9.90 15.78
N SER A 265 -20.54 -10.66 16.14
CA SER A 265 -20.61 -11.72 17.12
C SER A 265 -20.43 -11.24 18.57
N TYR A 266 -19.59 -10.22 18.79
CA TYR A 266 -19.18 -9.79 20.14
C TYR A 266 -19.58 -8.34 20.46
N GLY A 267 -20.14 -7.59 19.53
CA GLY A 267 -20.54 -6.19 19.71
C GLY A 267 -19.35 -5.22 19.93
N SER A 268 -18.13 -5.63 19.61
CA SER A 268 -16.93 -4.83 19.86
C SER A 268 -15.81 -5.15 18.85
N TYR A 269 -15.08 -4.11 18.44
CA TYR A 269 -13.87 -4.25 17.60
C TYR A 269 -12.61 -4.63 18.37
N THR A 270 -12.62 -4.68 19.68
CA THR A 270 -11.42 -4.87 20.51
C THR A 270 -10.64 -6.14 20.12
N MET A 271 -11.35 -7.28 19.96
CA MET A 271 -10.70 -8.54 19.56
C MET A 271 -10.13 -8.45 18.12
N ALA A 272 -10.82 -7.79 17.22
CA ALA A 272 -10.34 -7.58 15.86
C ALA A 272 -9.07 -6.72 15.83
N LEU A 273 -9.01 -5.65 16.62
CA LEU A 273 -7.83 -4.78 16.73
C LEU A 273 -6.62 -5.51 17.32
N TRP A 274 -6.81 -6.34 18.37
CA TRP A 274 -5.74 -7.19 18.89
C TRP A 274 -5.28 -8.23 17.87
N GLY A 275 -6.20 -8.83 17.13
CA GLY A 275 -5.87 -9.75 16.04
C GLY A 275 -5.02 -9.07 14.96
N LEU A 276 -5.39 -7.86 14.54
CA LEU A 276 -4.60 -7.05 13.60
C LEU A 276 -3.22 -6.68 14.15
N THR A 277 -3.12 -6.40 15.45
CA THR A 277 -1.84 -6.12 16.14
C THR A 277 -0.90 -7.33 16.04
N VAL A 278 -1.42 -8.52 16.34
CA VAL A 278 -0.63 -9.77 16.24
C VAL A 278 -0.19 -10.00 14.79
N ILE A 279 -1.09 -9.85 13.82
CA ILE A 279 -0.76 -10.00 12.39
C ILE A 279 0.32 -8.99 11.97
N ALA A 280 0.21 -7.72 12.35
CA ALA A 280 1.20 -6.70 12.03
C ALA A 280 2.55 -7.01 12.66
N PHE A 281 2.58 -7.47 13.90
CA PHE A 281 3.80 -7.89 14.60
C PHE A 281 4.45 -9.11 13.94
N CYS A 282 3.66 -10.11 13.51
CA CYS A 282 4.16 -11.24 12.73
C CYS A 282 4.83 -10.76 11.43
N GLY A 283 4.31 -9.71 10.79
CA GLY A 283 4.95 -9.07 9.63
C GLY A 283 6.33 -8.50 9.96
N CYS A 284 6.51 -7.89 11.14
CA CYS A 284 7.81 -7.42 11.61
C CYS A 284 8.80 -8.58 11.81
N LEU A 285 8.37 -9.66 12.47
CA LEU A 285 9.19 -10.85 12.70
C LEU A 285 9.61 -11.51 11.37
N LEU A 286 8.68 -11.64 10.42
CA LEU A 286 8.99 -12.15 9.09
C LEU A 286 10.05 -11.32 8.38
N LEU A 287 9.95 -9.99 8.44
CA LEU A 287 10.94 -9.11 7.82
C LEU A 287 12.34 -9.29 8.41
N LEU A 288 12.46 -9.59 9.70
CA LEU A 288 13.75 -9.88 10.32
C LEU A 288 14.45 -11.07 9.67
N THR A 289 13.70 -12.09 9.25
CA THR A 289 14.25 -13.29 8.60
C THR A 289 14.69 -13.06 7.15
N LEU A 290 14.44 -11.88 6.57
CA LEU A 290 14.82 -11.57 5.20
C LEU A 290 16.36 -11.57 5.08
N PRO A 291 16.96 -12.43 4.22
CA PRO A 291 18.41 -12.49 4.05
C PRO A 291 18.95 -11.18 3.45
N PRO A 292 20.24 -10.88 3.65
CA PRO A 292 20.85 -9.72 3.01
C PRO A 292 20.78 -9.85 1.48
N VAL A 293 20.73 -8.70 0.80
CA VAL A 293 20.80 -8.67 -0.67
C VAL A 293 22.15 -9.23 -1.09
N SER A 294 22.15 -10.35 -1.80
CA SER A 294 23.37 -10.88 -2.42
C SER A 294 23.88 -9.85 -3.42
N LYS A 295 25.07 -9.30 -3.22
CA LYS A 295 25.74 -8.49 -4.23
C LYS A 295 25.85 -9.33 -5.47
N ARG A 296 25.17 -8.97 -6.57
CA ARG A 296 25.44 -9.55 -7.86
C ARG A 296 26.90 -9.28 -8.17
N ILE A 297 27.67 -10.34 -8.38
CA ILE A 297 28.93 -10.26 -9.08
C ILE A 297 28.52 -9.84 -10.50
N GLU A 298 28.78 -8.58 -10.85
CA GLU A 298 28.72 -8.11 -12.23
C GLU A 298 29.76 -8.91 -13.03
N SER A 299 29.29 -9.92 -13.74
CA SER A 299 30.06 -10.67 -14.74
C SER A 299 29.67 -10.23 -16.13
#